data_4350edfc6563973a7c3f2f3ba8be1f4a
#
_entry.id   4350edfc6563973a7c3f2f3ba8be1f4a
#
_cell.length_a   1.000
_cell.length_b   1.000
_cell.length_c   1.000
_cell.angle_alpha   90.00
_cell.angle_beta   90.00
_cell.angle_gamma   90.00
#
_symmetry.space_group_name_H-M   'P 1'
#
loop_
_entity.id
_entity.type
_entity.pdbx_description
1 polymer ?
#
loop_
_entity_poly.entity_id
_entity_poly.type
_entity_poly.pdbx_seq_one_letter_code
_entity_poly.pdbx_strand_id
1 'polypeptide(L)' 'EHIGTKRLLHIHENRPGILTKLNQIFVEANINIAAQYLQTDPKIGYVVVDVEAEDSNNLLAKLKEIDGTIRARVLF' A
#
# COMPACT_ATOMS: atom_id res chain seq x y z
N GLU A 1 -5.94 -18.24 -0.89
CA GLU A 1 -6.07 -17.42 0.30
C GLU A 1 -5.07 -17.84 1.36
N HIS A 2 -4.39 -16.89 1.94
CA HIS A 2 -3.31 -17.17 2.91
C HIS A 2 -3.69 -16.65 4.29
N ILE A 3 -3.46 -17.47 5.30
CA ILE A 3 -3.68 -17.08 6.69
C ILE A 3 -2.67 -15.99 7.04
N GLY A 4 -3.14 -14.91 7.65
CA GLY A 4 -2.28 -13.80 8.06
C GLY A 4 -2.00 -12.78 6.97
N THR A 5 -2.55 -13.00 5.77
CA THR A 5 -2.38 -12.05 4.67
C THR A 5 -3.47 -10.98 4.74
N LYS A 6 -3.06 -9.73 4.57
CA LYS A 6 -3.98 -8.60 4.48
C LYS A 6 -3.87 -7.96 3.11
N ARG A 7 -5.01 -7.58 2.57
CA ARG A 7 -5.03 -6.86 1.29
C ARG A 7 -5.29 -5.38 1.56
N LEU A 8 -4.39 -4.56 1.06
CA LEU A 8 -4.45 -3.11 1.24
C LEU A 8 -4.66 -2.46 -0.12
N LEU A 9 -5.50 -1.44 -0.14
CA LEU A 9 -5.70 -0.61 -1.32
C LEU A 9 -5.11 0.77 -1.04
N HIS A 10 -4.32 1.29 -1.98
CA HIS A 10 -3.76 2.63 -1.90
C HIS A 10 -4.03 3.35 -3.22
N ILE A 11 -4.76 4.43 -3.14
CA ILE A 11 -5.05 5.27 -4.30
C ILE A 11 -4.29 6.57 -4.10
N HIS A 12 -3.53 6.97 -5.11
CA HIS A 12 -2.67 8.14 -5.00
C HIS A 12 -2.66 8.92 -6.32
N GLU A 13 -2.23 10.18 -6.23
CA GLU A 13 -1.97 10.96 -7.42
C GLU A 13 -0.81 10.30 -8.19
N ASN A 14 -0.90 10.32 -9.52
CA ASN A 14 0.14 9.70 -10.35
C ASN A 14 1.34 10.65 -10.41
N ARG A 15 2.21 10.58 -9.38
CA ARG A 15 3.40 11.40 -9.25
C ARG A 15 4.63 10.52 -9.08
N PRO A 16 5.80 10.98 -9.54
CA PRO A 16 7.04 10.24 -9.32
C PRO A 16 7.33 10.05 -7.84
N GLY A 17 7.88 8.91 -7.48
CA GLY A 17 8.37 8.64 -6.13
C GLY A 17 7.35 8.09 -5.15
N ILE A 18 6.07 8.06 -5.47
CA ILE A 18 5.07 7.55 -4.54
C ILE A 18 5.23 6.07 -4.29
N LEU A 19 5.45 5.28 -5.34
CA LEU A 19 5.68 3.85 -5.18
C LEU A 19 6.93 3.55 -4.36
N THR A 20 7.97 4.36 -4.51
CA THR A 20 9.19 4.22 -3.72
C THR A 20 8.88 4.42 -2.23
N LYS A 21 8.12 5.45 -1.90
CA LYS A 21 7.73 5.71 -0.52
C LYS A 21 6.86 4.60 0.05
N LEU A 22 5.93 4.10 -0.76
CA LEU A 22 5.07 3.00 -0.38
C LEU A 22 5.88 1.76 -0.04
N ASN A 23 6.78 1.38 -0.93
CA ASN A 23 7.62 0.20 -0.71
C ASN A 23 8.57 0.40 0.47
N GLN A 24 9.07 1.61 0.69
CA GLN A 24 9.94 1.90 1.81
C GLN A 24 9.22 1.67 3.15
N ILE A 25 7.96 2.01 3.23
CA ILE A 25 7.17 1.76 4.44
C ILE A 25 7.14 0.27 4.76
N PHE A 26 6.94 -0.57 3.75
CA PHE A 26 6.92 -2.02 3.96
C PHE A 26 8.30 -2.55 4.37
N VAL A 27 9.36 -2.03 3.77
CA VAL A 27 10.73 -2.42 4.11
C VAL A 27 11.06 -2.05 5.56
N GLU A 28 10.73 -0.83 5.97
CA GLU A 28 11.02 -0.36 7.32
C GLU A 28 10.22 -1.10 8.37
N ALA A 29 9.02 -1.52 8.04
CA ALA A 29 8.18 -2.31 8.94
C ALA A 29 8.53 -3.79 8.91
N ASN A 30 9.48 -4.20 8.05
CA ASN A 30 9.90 -5.59 7.90
C ASN A 30 8.73 -6.50 7.51
N ILE A 31 7.92 -6.03 6.56
CA ILE A 31 6.73 -6.74 6.11
C ILE A 31 7.01 -7.36 4.75
N ASN A 32 6.66 -8.64 4.61
CA ASN A 32 6.72 -9.32 3.33
C ASN A 32 5.53 -8.97 2.48
N ILE A 33 5.79 -8.64 1.21
CA ILE A 33 4.76 -8.42 0.22
C ILE A 33 4.52 -9.75 -0.51
N ALA A 34 3.32 -10.29 -0.38
CA ALA A 34 2.96 -11.54 -1.03
C ALA A 34 2.57 -11.31 -2.49
N ALA A 35 1.92 -10.19 -2.78
CA ALA A 35 1.52 -9.83 -4.13
C ALA A 35 1.32 -8.33 -4.21
N GLN A 36 1.57 -7.76 -5.38
CA GLN A 36 1.40 -6.33 -5.59
C GLN A 36 0.87 -6.11 -7.00
N TYR A 37 -0.19 -5.33 -7.10
CA TYR A 37 -0.81 -4.98 -8.37
C TYR A 37 -0.83 -3.46 -8.49
N LEU A 38 -0.36 -2.96 -9.60
CA LEU A 38 -0.35 -1.52 -9.87
C LEU A 38 -1.08 -1.27 -11.17
N GLN A 39 -1.97 -0.30 -11.14
CA GLN A 39 -2.65 0.18 -12.34
C GLN A 39 -2.69 1.69 -12.27
N THR A 40 -2.32 2.36 -13.35
CA THR A 40 -2.27 3.81 -13.39
C THR A 40 -3.03 4.34 -14.59
N ASP A 41 -3.58 5.54 -14.42
CA ASP A 41 -4.00 6.38 -15.53
C ASP A 41 -3.22 7.70 -15.45
N PRO A 42 -3.44 8.67 -16.34
CA PRO A 42 -2.63 9.89 -16.33
C PRO A 42 -2.72 10.72 -15.04
N LYS A 43 -3.77 10.52 -14.25
CA LYS A 43 -3.99 11.33 -13.05
C LYS A 43 -3.85 10.56 -11.75
N ILE A 44 -4.19 9.28 -11.75
CA ILE A 44 -4.35 8.49 -10.52
C ILE A 44 -3.65 7.16 -10.67
N GLY A 45 -3.04 6.70 -9.58
CA GLY A 45 -2.49 5.36 -9.48
C GLY A 45 -3.22 4.55 -8.43
N TYR A 46 -3.44 3.28 -8.72
CA TYR A 46 -4.06 2.31 -7.80
C TYR A 46 -3.03 1.24 -7.48
N VAL A 47 -2.83 0.98 -6.21
CA VAL A 47 -1.98 -0.11 -5.78
C VAL A 47 -2.79 -1.02 -4.87
N VAL A 48 -2.83 -2.31 -5.20
CA VAL A 48 -3.39 -3.33 -4.33
C VAL A 48 -2.23 -4.20 -3.90
N VAL A 49 -2.02 -4.29 -2.59
CA VAL A 49 -0.88 -5.01 -2.03
C VAL A 49 -1.39 -6.04 -1.05
N ASP A 50 -0.97 -7.29 -1.25
CA ASP A 50 -1.20 -8.35 -0.29
C ASP A 50 0.05 -8.49 0.56
N VAL A 51 -0.08 -8.28 1.86
CA VAL A 51 1.04 -8.29 2.78
C VAL A 51 0.82 -9.31 3.90
N GLU A 52 1.92 -9.84 4.41
CA GLU A 52 1.90 -10.71 5.57
C GLU A 52 2.14 -9.84 6.80
N ALA A 53 1.05 -9.38 7.42
CA ALA A 53 1.12 -8.48 8.56
C ALA A 53 0.00 -8.78 9.54
N GLU A 54 0.31 -8.71 10.83
CA GLU A 54 -0.68 -8.91 11.87
C GLU A 54 -1.45 -7.61 12.16
N ASP A 55 -0.74 -6.48 12.16
CA ASP A 55 -1.33 -5.19 12.47
C ASP A 55 -1.39 -4.32 11.21
N SER A 56 -2.53 -4.39 10.53
CA SER A 56 -2.75 -3.60 9.33
C SER A 56 -3.15 -2.16 9.64
N ASN A 57 -3.63 -1.87 10.85
CA ASN A 57 -4.06 -0.51 11.20
C ASN A 57 -2.89 0.46 11.27
N ASN A 58 -1.80 0.04 11.90
CA ASN A 58 -0.60 0.86 11.98
C ASN A 58 -0.01 1.10 10.59
N LEU A 59 0.02 0.06 9.77
CA LEU A 59 0.49 0.15 8.40
C LEU A 59 -0.37 1.10 7.58
N LEU A 60 -1.68 0.99 7.73
CA LEU A 60 -2.64 1.84 7.03
C LEU A 60 -2.42 3.32 7.38
N ALA A 61 -2.18 3.61 8.66
CA ALA A 61 -1.92 4.98 9.10
C ALA A 61 -0.69 5.55 8.41
N LYS A 62 0.38 4.75 8.28
CA LYS A 62 1.59 5.18 7.59
C LYS A 62 1.35 5.43 6.11
N LEU A 63 0.54 4.59 5.46
CA LEU A 63 0.21 4.77 4.05
C LEU A 63 -0.56 6.06 3.83
N LYS A 64 -1.44 6.43 4.75
CA LYS A 64 -2.20 7.65 4.65
C LYS A 64 -1.35 8.91 4.80
N GLU A 65 -0.18 8.79 5.41
CA GLU A 65 0.74 9.91 5.61
C GLU A 65 1.55 10.24 4.36
N ILE A 66 1.56 9.37 3.36
CA ILE A 66 2.29 9.63 2.13
C ILE A 66 1.66 10.82 1.41
N ASP A 67 2.47 11.83 1.10
CA ASP A 67 2.00 13.01 0.36
C ASP A 67 1.55 12.57 -1.04
N GLY A 68 0.35 12.95 -1.39
CA GLY A 68 -0.26 12.52 -2.65
C GLY A 68 -1.25 11.38 -2.50
N THR A 69 -1.42 10.85 -1.28
CA THR A 69 -2.40 9.79 -1.03
C THR A 69 -3.81 10.37 -1.12
N ILE A 70 -4.64 9.74 -1.94
CA ILE A 70 -6.06 10.10 -2.05
C ILE A 70 -6.87 9.25 -1.08
N ARG A 71 -6.57 7.94 -1.03
CA ARG A 71 -7.29 7.02 -0.16
C ARG A 71 -6.42 5.80 0.11
N ALA A 72 -6.52 5.28 1.33
CA ALA A 72 -5.90 4.01 1.70
C ALA A 72 -6.89 3.23 2.55
N ARG A 73 -7.02 1.93 2.27
CA ARG A 73 -8.00 1.08 2.94
C ARG A 73 -7.45 -0.33 3.12
N VAL A 74 -7.93 -0.99 4.16
CA VAL A 74 -7.75 -2.43 4.31
C VAL A 74 -8.98 -3.10 3.70
N LEU A 75 -8.76 -3.99 2.75
CA LEU A 75 -9.85 -4.68 2.07
C LEU A 75 -10.25 -5.97 2.79
N PHE A 76 -9.28 -6.67 3.37
CA PHE A 76 -9.55 -7.79 4.28
C PHE A 76 -8.30 -8.22 5.02
#